data_50478ae0c37869d83fc6b465a592ee5f
#
_entry.id   50478ae0c37869d83fc6b465a592ee5f
#
_cell.length_a   1.000
_cell.length_b   1.000
_cell.length_c   1.000
_cell.angle_alpha   90.00
_cell.angle_beta   90.00
_cell.angle_gamma   90.00
#
_symmetry.space_group_name_H-M   'P 1'
#
loop_
_entity.id
_entity.type
_entity.pdbx_description
1 polymer ?
#
loop_
_entity_poly.entity_id
_entity_poly.type
_entity_poly.pdbx_seq_one_letter_code
_entity_poly.pdbx_strand_id
1 'polypeptide(L)'
;MSFVTSEKMLLDAQKGGYAVGAFNVENMEMVMAVIEAAEELRAPLMLQTTPSTVKYAGLDMYLANVKTAAERASVPVCMHLDHGDSFDLAMRALRVGYSSIMIDGSHNVLEGNIAVTKAVVDACRPSRIPVEAELGKVGGKEDDLDGGSGGYTDPEEAREFVERTGIGSLAVAIGTAHGVYKGEPKLDLDRLAEIRKVVSIPLVLHGASGLSEEAVAESIKRGICKVNFATELRIAYTDGVKKFLAENPDAFDPKKYGKAAMENVKETVKQRIRMCGCNGKA
;
A
#
# COMPACT_ATOMS: atom_id res chain seq x y z
N MET A 1 20.26 0.90 8.44
CA MET A 1 19.64 -0.22 7.71
C MET A 1 18.46 0.34 6.94
N SER A 2 18.40 0.06 5.65
CA SER A 2 17.31 0.58 4.77
C SER A 2 16.04 -0.28 4.82
N PHE A 3 16.13 -1.56 5.16
CA PHE A 3 14.97 -2.42 5.36
C PHE A 3 14.41 -2.21 6.76
N VAL A 4 13.20 -1.63 6.85
CA VAL A 4 12.60 -1.14 8.11
C VAL A 4 11.14 -1.57 8.24
N THR A 5 10.57 -1.45 9.46
CA THR A 5 9.12 -1.58 9.68
C THR A 5 8.37 -0.31 9.28
N SER A 6 7.06 -0.41 9.10
CA SER A 6 6.22 0.75 8.75
C SER A 6 5.99 1.72 9.92
N GLU A 7 6.16 1.28 11.18
CA GLU A 7 5.77 2.07 12.36
C GLU A 7 6.38 3.47 12.38
N LYS A 8 7.72 3.55 12.46
CA LYS A 8 8.40 4.85 12.51
C LYS A 8 8.14 5.67 11.24
N MET A 9 8.12 5.02 10.07
CA MET A 9 7.90 5.65 8.78
C MET A 9 6.54 6.36 8.72
N LEU A 10 5.46 5.71 9.21
CA LEU A 10 4.13 6.28 9.21
C LEU A 10 3.93 7.34 10.31
N LEU A 11 4.55 7.17 11.47
CA LEU A 11 4.55 8.19 12.54
C LEU A 11 5.29 9.46 12.11
N ASP A 12 6.42 9.32 11.39
CA ASP A 12 7.14 10.47 10.83
C ASP A 12 6.30 11.17 9.75
N ALA A 13 5.59 10.40 8.90
CA ALA A 13 4.68 10.94 7.92
C ALA A 13 3.54 11.74 8.57
N GLN A 14 2.91 11.18 9.60
CA GLN A 14 1.86 11.83 10.38
C GLN A 14 2.35 13.15 10.99
N LYS A 15 3.51 13.13 11.63
CA LYS A 15 4.11 14.33 12.23
C LYS A 15 4.54 15.36 11.19
N GLY A 16 4.99 14.88 10.03
CA GLY A 16 5.51 15.73 8.96
C GLY A 16 4.46 16.27 8.01
N GLY A 17 3.19 15.81 8.11
CA GLY A 17 2.09 16.23 7.23
C GLY A 17 2.28 15.79 5.77
N TYR A 18 2.81 14.60 5.56
CA TYR A 18 2.94 13.94 4.25
C TYR A 18 2.44 12.50 4.33
N ALA A 19 2.34 11.80 3.20
CA ALA A 19 2.06 10.38 3.18
C ALA A 19 3.19 9.58 2.55
N VAL A 20 3.39 8.35 3.00
CA VAL A 20 4.29 7.39 2.35
C VAL A 20 3.55 6.70 1.22
N GLY A 21 4.14 6.69 0.02
CA GLY A 21 3.62 5.90 -1.09
C GLY A 21 3.86 4.41 -0.85
N ALA A 22 2.80 3.62 -1.00
CA ALA A 22 2.84 2.16 -0.93
C ALA A 22 2.49 1.58 -2.29
N PHE A 23 3.41 0.81 -2.86
CA PHE A 23 3.40 0.39 -4.25
C PHE A 23 3.30 -1.13 -4.37
N ASN A 24 2.24 -1.62 -5.02
CA ASN A 24 2.09 -3.04 -5.31
C ASN A 24 3.05 -3.46 -6.42
N VAL A 25 3.80 -4.53 -6.21
CA VAL A 25 4.81 -5.04 -7.13
C VAL A 25 4.52 -6.48 -7.52
N GLU A 26 4.64 -6.79 -8.82
CA GLU A 26 4.29 -8.09 -9.38
C GLU A 26 5.53 -8.89 -9.85
N ASN A 27 6.67 -8.22 -9.98
CA ASN A 27 7.91 -8.84 -10.46
C ASN A 27 9.16 -8.06 -10.00
N MET A 28 10.33 -8.60 -10.31
CA MET A 28 11.63 -8.02 -9.95
C MET A 28 11.84 -6.64 -10.58
N GLU A 29 11.42 -6.46 -11.83
CA GLU A 29 11.57 -5.21 -12.56
C GLU A 29 10.81 -4.07 -11.89
N MET A 30 9.58 -4.33 -11.42
CA MET A 30 8.80 -3.34 -10.67
C MET A 30 9.46 -2.99 -9.33
N VAL A 31 9.99 -3.99 -8.60
CA VAL A 31 10.75 -3.75 -7.35
C VAL A 31 11.92 -2.80 -7.61
N MET A 32 12.71 -3.06 -8.65
CA MET A 32 13.87 -2.24 -9.00
C MET A 32 13.43 -0.82 -9.38
N ALA A 33 12.44 -0.67 -10.24
CA ALA A 33 11.95 0.63 -10.70
C ALA A 33 11.41 1.50 -9.56
N VAL A 34 10.66 0.90 -8.61
CA VAL A 34 10.11 1.61 -7.45
C VAL A 34 11.23 2.10 -6.52
N ILE A 35 12.22 1.26 -6.24
CA ILE A 35 13.35 1.65 -5.38
C ILE A 35 14.22 2.72 -6.05
N GLU A 36 14.53 2.59 -7.34
CA GLU A 36 15.26 3.62 -8.09
C GLU A 36 14.55 4.98 -8.05
N ALA A 37 13.22 5.00 -8.25
CA ALA A 37 12.43 6.22 -8.16
C ALA A 37 12.53 6.88 -6.78
N ALA A 38 12.46 6.06 -5.71
CA ALA A 38 12.55 6.54 -4.34
C ALA A 38 13.94 7.07 -3.99
N GLU A 39 15.01 6.43 -4.47
CA GLU A 39 16.38 6.92 -4.28
C GLU A 39 16.61 8.25 -4.99
N GLU A 40 16.18 8.39 -6.25
CA GLU A 40 16.28 9.66 -6.99
C GLU A 40 15.56 10.81 -6.27
N LEU A 41 14.44 10.54 -5.61
CA LEU A 41 13.66 11.54 -4.89
C LEU A 41 13.95 11.59 -3.39
N ARG A 42 14.85 10.76 -2.88
CA ARG A 42 15.17 10.62 -1.45
C ARG A 42 13.90 10.49 -0.60
N ALA A 43 13.07 9.50 -0.94
CA ALA A 43 11.78 9.28 -0.32
C ALA A 43 11.72 7.93 0.41
N PRO A 44 11.07 7.86 1.61
CA PRO A 44 10.69 6.58 2.20
C PRO A 44 9.60 5.93 1.34
N LEU A 45 9.57 4.58 1.31
CA LEU A 45 8.57 3.86 0.53
C LEU A 45 8.15 2.54 1.17
N MET A 46 6.97 2.07 0.78
CA MET A 46 6.51 0.72 1.05
C MET A 46 6.34 -0.05 -0.25
N LEU A 47 6.89 -1.26 -0.32
CA LEU A 47 6.61 -2.24 -1.36
C LEU A 47 5.63 -3.26 -0.80
N GLN A 48 4.61 -3.61 -1.55
CA GLN A 48 3.55 -4.47 -1.02
C GLN A 48 3.07 -5.52 -2.02
N THR A 49 2.54 -6.62 -1.48
CA THR A 49 1.98 -7.73 -2.25
C THR A 49 0.64 -8.15 -1.68
N THR A 50 -0.34 -8.36 -2.56
CA THR A 50 -1.66 -8.88 -2.22
C THR A 50 -1.67 -10.42 -2.15
N PRO A 51 -2.74 -11.05 -1.63
CA PRO A 51 -2.89 -12.51 -1.65
C PRO A 51 -2.74 -13.13 -3.04
N SER A 52 -3.26 -12.49 -4.10
CA SER A 52 -3.15 -12.99 -5.47
C SER A 52 -1.71 -12.93 -5.99
N THR A 53 -0.99 -11.85 -5.69
CA THR A 53 0.44 -11.70 -5.98
C THR A 53 1.25 -12.79 -5.27
N VAL A 54 0.99 -13.01 -3.97
CA VAL A 54 1.64 -14.08 -3.18
C VAL A 54 1.34 -15.46 -3.76
N LYS A 55 0.11 -15.71 -4.21
CA LYS A 55 -0.26 -16.97 -4.86
C LYS A 55 0.50 -17.21 -6.17
N TYR A 56 0.86 -16.15 -6.89
CA TYR A 56 1.60 -16.23 -8.15
C TYR A 56 3.04 -16.71 -7.95
N ALA A 57 3.81 -16.16 -7.01
CA ALA A 57 5.23 -16.49 -6.89
C ALA A 57 5.72 -16.84 -5.46
N GLY A 58 4.87 -16.70 -4.45
CA GLY A 58 5.23 -17.00 -3.05
C GLY A 58 5.82 -15.82 -2.29
N LEU A 59 5.60 -15.82 -0.97
CA LEU A 59 6.07 -14.77 -0.06
C LEU A 59 7.60 -14.63 -0.05
N ASP A 60 8.31 -15.73 -0.09
CA ASP A 60 9.76 -15.83 -0.03
C ASP A 60 10.45 -15.20 -1.24
N MET A 61 9.91 -15.41 -2.45
CA MET A 61 10.45 -14.83 -3.67
C MET A 61 10.31 -13.30 -3.67
N TYR A 62 9.14 -12.78 -3.28
CA TYR A 62 8.94 -11.33 -3.17
C TYR A 62 9.81 -10.73 -2.08
N LEU A 63 9.87 -11.37 -0.89
CA LEU A 63 10.74 -10.88 0.16
C LEU A 63 12.21 -10.86 -0.26
N ALA A 64 12.71 -11.92 -0.92
CA ALA A 64 14.10 -11.99 -1.37
C ALA A 64 14.43 -10.85 -2.34
N ASN A 65 13.55 -10.58 -3.31
CA ASN A 65 13.71 -9.47 -4.25
C ASN A 65 13.74 -8.11 -3.53
N VAL A 66 12.72 -7.84 -2.71
CA VAL A 66 12.59 -6.56 -2.01
C VAL A 66 13.72 -6.36 -1.01
N LYS A 67 14.03 -7.37 -0.20
CA LYS A 67 15.08 -7.28 0.83
C LYS A 67 16.46 -7.05 0.21
N THR A 68 16.79 -7.79 -0.84
CA THR A 68 18.08 -7.63 -1.54
C THR A 68 18.22 -6.23 -2.16
N ALA A 69 17.16 -5.71 -2.76
CA ALA A 69 17.17 -4.38 -3.32
C ALA A 69 17.20 -3.29 -2.22
N ALA A 70 16.44 -3.47 -1.13
CA ALA A 70 16.43 -2.57 0.01
C ALA A 70 17.79 -2.49 0.73
N GLU A 71 18.53 -3.60 0.85
CA GLU A 71 19.85 -3.61 1.48
C GLU A 71 20.88 -2.76 0.71
N ARG A 72 20.65 -2.52 -0.59
CA ARG A 72 21.50 -1.67 -1.44
C ARG A 72 20.99 -0.23 -1.49
N ALA A 73 19.74 0.01 -1.09
CA ALA A 73 19.12 1.31 -1.14
C ALA A 73 19.64 2.25 -0.05
N SER A 74 19.66 3.55 -0.34
CA SER A 74 19.99 4.61 0.62
C SER A 74 18.78 5.17 1.37
N VAL A 75 17.57 4.76 0.98
CA VAL A 75 16.29 5.22 1.53
C VAL A 75 15.60 4.13 2.35
N PRO A 76 14.72 4.47 3.33
CA PRO A 76 13.96 3.49 4.08
C PRO A 76 12.96 2.75 3.19
N VAL A 77 12.99 1.41 3.22
CA VAL A 77 12.11 0.51 2.46
C VAL A 77 11.41 -0.43 3.42
N CYS A 78 10.10 -0.51 3.34
CA CYS A 78 9.26 -1.44 4.10
C CYS A 78 8.62 -2.46 3.15
N MET A 79 8.64 -3.76 3.53
CA MET A 79 7.89 -4.81 2.84
C MET A 79 6.59 -5.11 3.58
N HIS A 80 5.46 -4.96 2.89
CA HIS A 80 4.12 -5.02 3.46
C HIS A 80 3.27 -6.11 2.81
N LEU A 81 2.56 -6.89 3.63
CA LEU A 81 1.44 -7.71 3.15
C LEU A 81 0.21 -6.81 3.06
N ASP A 82 -0.33 -6.67 1.87
CA ASP A 82 -1.49 -5.85 1.54
C ASP A 82 -2.73 -6.75 1.45
N HIS A 83 -3.85 -6.35 2.06
CA HIS A 83 -5.10 -7.11 2.11
C HIS A 83 -4.95 -8.59 2.48
N GLY A 84 -4.16 -8.90 3.52
CA GLY A 84 -4.07 -10.28 4.04
C GLY A 84 -5.46 -10.81 4.38
N ASP A 85 -5.86 -11.92 3.72
CA ASP A 85 -7.21 -12.47 3.74
C ASP A 85 -7.46 -13.45 4.90
N SER A 86 -6.41 -13.82 5.61
CA SER A 86 -6.48 -14.84 6.67
C SER A 86 -5.37 -14.70 7.70
N PHE A 87 -5.65 -15.18 8.90
CA PHE A 87 -4.64 -15.33 9.96
C PHE A 87 -3.45 -16.18 9.49
N ASP A 88 -3.70 -17.28 8.74
CA ASP A 88 -2.63 -18.13 8.21
C ASP A 88 -1.69 -17.37 7.29
N LEU A 89 -2.22 -16.62 6.33
CA LEU A 89 -1.39 -15.84 5.41
C LEU A 89 -0.60 -14.78 6.16
N ALA A 90 -1.22 -14.07 7.10
CA ALA A 90 -0.54 -13.07 7.94
C ALA A 90 0.63 -13.70 8.72
N MET A 91 0.43 -14.89 9.32
CA MET A 91 1.48 -15.59 10.04
C MET A 91 2.58 -16.16 9.14
N ARG A 92 2.26 -16.56 7.94
CA ARG A 92 3.26 -16.96 6.92
C ARG A 92 4.10 -15.78 6.50
N ALA A 93 3.50 -14.61 6.26
CA ALA A 93 4.20 -13.36 5.95
C ALA A 93 5.13 -12.94 7.10
N LEU A 94 4.63 -12.98 8.36
CA LEU A 94 5.45 -12.74 9.55
C LEU A 94 6.65 -13.68 9.62
N ARG A 95 6.42 -14.97 9.42
CA ARG A 95 7.45 -16.02 9.50
C ARG A 95 8.55 -15.86 8.46
N VAL A 96 8.24 -15.48 7.22
CA VAL A 96 9.25 -15.28 6.18
C VAL A 96 9.99 -13.96 6.36
N GLY A 97 9.45 -12.98 7.11
CA GLY A 97 10.14 -11.74 7.48
C GLY A 97 9.62 -10.47 6.80
N TYR A 98 8.33 -10.42 6.44
CA TYR A 98 7.70 -9.16 6.08
C TYR A 98 7.80 -8.17 7.24
N SER A 99 8.06 -6.91 6.95
CA SER A 99 8.31 -5.87 7.95
C SER A 99 7.07 -5.06 8.32
N SER A 100 5.92 -5.35 7.70
CA SER A 100 4.60 -4.81 7.99
C SER A 100 3.53 -5.77 7.46
N ILE A 101 2.40 -5.88 8.16
CA ILE A 101 1.34 -6.83 7.81
C ILE A 101 0.00 -6.13 7.90
N MET A 102 -0.84 -6.30 6.88
CA MET A 102 -2.25 -5.96 6.95
C MET A 102 -3.09 -7.24 7.06
N ILE A 103 -4.10 -7.19 7.91
CA ILE A 103 -5.21 -8.15 7.94
C ILE A 103 -6.50 -7.43 7.54
N ASP A 104 -7.16 -7.94 6.53
CA ASP A 104 -8.42 -7.36 6.05
C ASP A 104 -9.61 -8.19 6.53
N GLY A 105 -10.21 -7.75 7.62
CA GLY A 105 -11.45 -8.29 8.16
C GLY A 105 -12.69 -7.46 7.80
N SER A 106 -12.59 -6.47 6.90
CA SER A 106 -13.66 -5.52 6.57
C SER A 106 -14.93 -6.15 5.99
N HIS A 107 -14.81 -7.38 5.50
CA HIS A 107 -15.96 -8.18 5.03
C HIS A 107 -16.80 -8.79 6.16
N ASN A 108 -16.28 -8.84 7.39
CA ASN A 108 -17.00 -9.33 8.56
C ASN A 108 -17.79 -8.18 9.22
N VAL A 109 -18.72 -8.56 10.12
CA VAL A 109 -19.26 -7.60 11.08
C VAL A 109 -18.17 -7.12 12.04
N LEU A 110 -18.36 -5.96 12.68
CA LEU A 110 -17.35 -5.31 13.53
C LEU A 110 -16.68 -6.27 14.52
N GLU A 111 -17.42 -7.07 15.25
CA GLU A 111 -16.90 -8.04 16.22
C GLU A 111 -16.00 -9.11 15.57
N GLY A 112 -16.37 -9.60 14.40
CA GLY A 112 -15.56 -10.56 13.63
C GLY A 112 -14.26 -9.93 13.12
N ASN A 113 -14.33 -8.68 12.64
CA ASN A 113 -13.16 -7.91 12.23
C ASN A 113 -12.22 -7.66 13.42
N ILE A 114 -12.75 -7.21 14.55
CA ILE A 114 -11.96 -7.02 15.79
C ILE A 114 -11.28 -8.33 16.20
N ALA A 115 -12.00 -9.45 16.18
CA ALA A 115 -11.47 -10.74 16.62
C ALA A 115 -10.28 -11.20 15.78
N VAL A 116 -10.39 -11.19 14.45
CA VAL A 116 -9.29 -11.62 13.56
C VAL A 116 -8.12 -10.63 13.61
N THR A 117 -8.40 -9.35 13.63
CA THR A 117 -7.39 -8.29 13.69
C THR A 117 -6.58 -8.38 14.97
N LYS A 118 -7.27 -8.50 16.12
CA LYS A 118 -6.60 -8.65 17.42
C LYS A 118 -5.73 -9.90 17.48
N ALA A 119 -6.18 -11.01 16.94
CA ALA A 119 -5.38 -12.24 16.90
C ALA A 119 -4.06 -12.03 16.13
N VAL A 120 -4.10 -11.34 14.98
CA VAL A 120 -2.89 -11.01 14.20
C VAL A 120 -2.00 -10.03 14.95
N VAL A 121 -2.55 -8.98 15.57
CA VAL A 121 -1.80 -8.01 16.37
C VAL A 121 -1.08 -8.70 17.52
N ASP A 122 -1.77 -9.55 18.28
CA ASP A 122 -1.18 -10.26 19.42
C ASP A 122 -0.05 -11.21 18.98
N ALA A 123 -0.18 -11.86 17.83
CA ALA A 123 0.85 -12.73 17.26
C ALA A 123 2.07 -11.94 16.71
N CYS A 124 1.86 -10.75 16.14
CA CYS A 124 2.92 -9.90 15.61
C CYS A 124 3.69 -9.11 16.68
N ARG A 125 3.06 -8.86 17.84
CA ARG A 125 3.62 -8.05 18.94
C ARG A 125 5.00 -8.50 19.44
N PRO A 126 5.28 -9.80 19.68
CA PRO A 126 6.61 -10.23 20.12
C PRO A 126 7.73 -9.88 19.13
N SER A 127 7.41 -9.87 17.81
CA SER A 127 8.35 -9.54 16.74
C SER A 127 8.40 -8.03 16.44
N ARG A 128 7.59 -7.22 17.11
CA ARG A 128 7.45 -5.77 16.89
C ARG A 128 7.13 -5.42 15.43
N ILE A 129 6.35 -6.27 14.75
CA ILE A 129 5.88 -6.02 13.40
C ILE A 129 4.54 -5.29 13.50
N PRO A 130 4.43 -4.05 12.96
CA PRO A 130 3.20 -3.29 13.00
C PRO A 130 2.14 -3.93 12.11
N VAL A 131 0.89 -3.84 12.57
CA VAL A 131 -0.27 -4.38 11.87
C VAL A 131 -1.15 -3.22 11.41
N GLU A 132 -1.53 -3.27 10.13
CA GLU A 132 -2.58 -2.45 9.51
C GLU A 132 -3.88 -3.25 9.46
N ALA A 133 -5.02 -2.58 9.60
CA ALA A 133 -6.32 -3.21 9.35
C ALA A 133 -7.27 -2.21 8.70
N GLU A 134 -8.36 -2.70 8.09
CA GLU A 134 -9.38 -1.90 7.42
C GLU A 134 -10.68 -1.91 8.20
N LEU A 135 -11.31 -0.75 8.29
CA LEU A 135 -12.67 -0.57 8.79
C LEU A 135 -13.50 0.27 7.83
N GLY A 136 -14.77 -0.09 7.67
CA GLY A 136 -15.53 0.24 6.49
C GLY A 136 -15.14 -0.72 5.37
N LYS A 137 -15.59 -0.51 4.17
CA LYS A 137 -15.31 -1.38 3.02
C LYS A 137 -14.99 -0.52 1.82
N VAL A 138 -13.74 -0.58 1.36
CA VAL A 138 -13.35 0.08 0.11
C VAL A 138 -14.01 -0.62 -1.06
N GLY A 139 -14.71 0.13 -1.90
CA GLY A 139 -15.43 -0.40 -3.05
C GLY A 139 -14.51 -0.80 -4.20
N GLY A 140 -15.12 -1.28 -5.32
CA GLY A 140 -14.38 -1.65 -6.51
C GLY A 140 -13.76 -3.03 -6.46
N LYS A 141 -12.87 -3.32 -7.41
CA LYS A 141 -12.24 -4.63 -7.54
C LYS A 141 -10.72 -4.51 -7.47
N GLU A 142 -10.11 -5.23 -6.55
CA GLU A 142 -8.67 -5.41 -6.47
C GLU A 142 -8.35 -6.90 -6.57
N ASP A 143 -7.62 -7.28 -7.64
CA ASP A 143 -7.30 -8.66 -7.98
C ASP A 143 -8.56 -9.56 -8.05
N ASP A 144 -8.64 -10.57 -7.18
CA ASP A 144 -9.79 -11.48 -7.06
C ASP A 144 -10.82 -11.00 -6.02
N LEU A 145 -10.55 -9.88 -5.31
CA LEU A 145 -11.43 -9.31 -4.30
C LEU A 145 -12.39 -8.28 -4.93
N ASP A 146 -13.68 -8.47 -4.68
CA ASP A 146 -14.73 -7.54 -5.11
C ASP A 146 -15.33 -6.83 -3.88
N GLY A 147 -14.99 -5.55 -3.72
CA GLY A 147 -15.50 -4.67 -2.67
C GLY A 147 -16.98 -4.27 -2.87
N GLY A 148 -17.57 -4.58 -4.02
CA GLY A 148 -18.95 -4.20 -4.34
C GLY A 148 -19.16 -2.69 -4.33
N SER A 149 -20.25 -2.22 -3.72
CA SER A 149 -20.55 -0.79 -3.56
C SER A 149 -19.76 -0.08 -2.46
N GLY A 150 -18.99 -0.85 -1.67
CA GLY A 150 -18.26 -0.32 -0.52
C GLY A 150 -19.17 0.03 0.67
N GLY A 151 -18.57 0.57 1.73
CA GLY A 151 -19.27 1.08 2.91
C GLY A 151 -18.35 2.01 3.70
N TYR A 152 -18.83 3.22 4.01
CA TYR A 152 -18.03 4.23 4.70
C TYR A 152 -17.66 3.81 6.13
N THR A 153 -16.45 4.21 6.55
CA THR A 153 -16.01 4.05 7.95
C THR A 153 -16.82 4.94 8.88
N ASP A 154 -17.41 4.38 9.94
CA ASP A 154 -18.03 5.15 11.01
C ASP A 154 -16.94 5.62 12.01
N PRO A 155 -16.91 6.90 12.40
CA PRO A 155 -15.89 7.43 13.30
C PRO A 155 -15.88 6.79 14.71
N GLU A 156 -17.04 6.50 15.30
CA GLU A 156 -17.12 5.87 16.62
C GLU A 156 -16.71 4.40 16.59
N GLU A 157 -17.12 3.67 15.54
CA GLU A 157 -16.62 2.30 15.30
C GLU A 157 -15.12 2.30 15.07
N ALA A 158 -14.57 3.30 14.37
CA ALA A 158 -13.11 3.42 14.15
C ALA A 158 -12.34 3.62 15.46
N ARG A 159 -12.86 4.45 16.37
CA ARG A 159 -12.29 4.62 17.72
C ARG A 159 -12.30 3.30 18.48
N GLU A 160 -13.46 2.65 18.58
CA GLU A 160 -13.62 1.37 19.27
C GLU A 160 -12.69 0.28 18.67
N PHE A 161 -12.65 0.19 17.35
CA PHE A 161 -11.83 -0.78 16.63
C PHE A 161 -10.33 -0.62 16.96
N VAL A 162 -9.82 0.60 16.91
CA VAL A 162 -8.41 0.91 17.23
C VAL A 162 -8.10 0.59 18.70
N GLU A 163 -8.96 1.00 19.63
CA GLU A 163 -8.77 0.75 21.06
C GLU A 163 -8.78 -0.75 21.41
N ARG A 164 -9.67 -1.52 20.78
CA ARG A 164 -9.82 -2.96 21.07
C ARG A 164 -8.79 -3.83 20.37
N THR A 165 -8.30 -3.43 19.21
CA THR A 165 -7.35 -4.23 18.41
C THR A 165 -5.90 -3.89 18.69
N GLY A 166 -5.59 -2.62 18.92
CA GLY A 166 -4.22 -2.13 19.11
C GLY A 166 -3.38 -2.15 17.83
N ILE A 167 -4.00 -1.94 16.68
CA ILE A 167 -3.32 -1.81 15.37
C ILE A 167 -2.41 -0.58 15.31
N GLY A 168 -1.43 -0.62 14.41
CA GLY A 168 -0.48 0.48 14.18
C GLY A 168 -0.92 1.50 13.13
N SER A 169 -1.83 1.13 12.22
CA SER A 169 -2.42 2.01 11.21
C SER A 169 -3.81 1.51 10.80
N LEU A 170 -4.69 2.43 10.40
CA LEU A 170 -6.08 2.15 10.04
C LEU A 170 -6.36 2.59 8.60
N ALA A 171 -6.71 1.63 7.73
CA ALA A 171 -7.27 1.91 6.42
C ALA A 171 -8.75 2.28 6.55
N VAL A 172 -9.12 3.40 5.94
CA VAL A 172 -10.46 3.99 6.05
C VAL A 172 -11.16 4.08 4.70
N ALA A 173 -12.43 3.72 4.67
CA ALA A 173 -13.29 3.85 3.50
C ALA A 173 -14.01 5.21 3.55
N ILE A 174 -13.63 6.10 2.64
CA ILE A 174 -14.16 7.46 2.51
C ILE A 174 -14.70 7.76 1.10
N GLY A 175 -15.00 6.72 0.32
CA GLY A 175 -15.53 6.86 -1.05
C GLY A 175 -14.51 6.57 -2.15
N THR A 176 -13.33 6.05 -1.82
CA THR A 176 -12.39 5.48 -2.79
C THR A 176 -12.85 4.09 -3.25
N ALA A 177 -12.30 3.64 -4.37
CA ALA A 177 -12.54 2.31 -4.92
C ALA A 177 -11.27 1.75 -5.57
N HIS A 178 -11.08 0.44 -5.48
CA HIS A 178 -10.01 -0.27 -6.16
C HIS A 178 -10.25 -0.38 -7.68
N GLY A 179 -9.16 -0.42 -8.45
CA GLY A 179 -9.21 -0.58 -9.91
C GLY A 179 -9.31 0.75 -10.66
N VAL A 180 -9.83 0.69 -11.89
CA VAL A 180 -9.98 1.86 -12.76
C VAL A 180 -11.33 2.53 -12.49
N TYR A 181 -11.31 3.80 -12.12
CA TYR A 181 -12.53 4.58 -11.93
C TYR A 181 -13.31 4.76 -13.24
N LYS A 182 -14.62 4.58 -13.17
CA LYS A 182 -15.55 4.86 -14.30
C LYS A 182 -16.07 6.31 -14.34
N GLY A 183 -15.65 7.13 -13.37
CA GLY A 183 -16.05 8.53 -13.23
C GLY A 183 -15.19 9.21 -12.17
N GLU A 184 -15.43 10.48 -11.90
CA GLU A 184 -14.70 11.22 -10.88
C GLU A 184 -15.09 10.75 -9.47
N PRO A 185 -14.15 10.24 -8.67
CA PRO A 185 -14.45 9.78 -7.31
C PRO A 185 -14.78 10.97 -6.39
N LYS A 186 -15.81 10.79 -5.55
CA LYS A 186 -16.21 11.78 -4.55
C LYS A 186 -15.80 11.28 -3.17
N LEU A 187 -14.78 11.92 -2.59
CA LEU A 187 -14.30 11.60 -1.26
C LEU A 187 -15.10 12.35 -0.19
N ASP A 188 -15.48 11.64 0.86
CA ASP A 188 -16.06 12.22 2.07
C ASP A 188 -14.93 12.71 3.00
N LEU A 189 -14.41 13.88 2.69
CA LEU A 189 -13.31 14.50 3.41
C LEU A 189 -13.72 15.01 4.80
N ASP A 190 -15.01 15.31 5.00
CA ASP A 190 -15.51 15.71 6.31
C ASP A 190 -15.53 14.50 7.25
N ARG A 191 -15.98 13.34 6.77
CA ARG A 191 -15.88 12.07 7.49
C ARG A 191 -14.44 11.73 7.85
N LEU A 192 -13.49 11.90 6.93
CA LEU A 192 -12.06 11.69 7.22
C LEU A 192 -11.59 12.59 8.37
N ALA A 193 -12.01 13.86 8.38
CA ALA A 193 -11.68 14.78 9.46
C ALA A 193 -12.30 14.39 10.80
N GLU A 194 -13.53 13.81 10.80
CA GLU A 194 -14.17 13.26 12.00
C GLU A 194 -13.43 12.04 12.53
N ILE A 195 -13.08 11.09 11.66
CA ILE A 195 -12.26 9.92 12.03
C ILE A 195 -10.93 10.39 12.64
N ARG A 196 -10.24 11.37 12.03
CA ARG A 196 -8.95 11.89 12.54
C ARG A 196 -9.06 12.48 13.94
N LYS A 197 -10.22 13.06 14.33
CA LYS A 197 -10.43 13.60 15.69
C LYS A 197 -10.43 12.53 16.77
N VAL A 198 -10.92 11.33 16.44
CA VAL A 198 -11.14 10.24 17.40
C VAL A 198 -10.09 9.11 17.30
N VAL A 199 -9.35 9.03 16.18
CA VAL A 199 -8.29 8.04 15.94
C VAL A 199 -6.93 8.72 15.95
N SER A 200 -6.04 8.33 16.87
CA SER A 200 -4.71 8.95 17.03
C SER A 200 -3.61 8.33 16.15
N ILE A 201 -3.77 7.09 15.71
CA ILE A 201 -2.78 6.37 14.88
C ILE A 201 -2.81 6.85 13.42
N PRO A 202 -1.77 6.54 12.61
CA PRO A 202 -1.74 6.82 11.18
C PRO A 202 -2.95 6.27 10.43
N LEU A 203 -3.56 7.10 9.55
CA LEU A 203 -4.64 6.70 8.66
C LEU A 203 -4.10 6.37 7.27
N VAL A 204 -4.74 5.42 6.60
CA VAL A 204 -4.32 4.88 5.30
C VAL A 204 -5.45 5.05 4.27
N LEU A 205 -5.09 5.44 3.05
CA LEU A 205 -5.97 5.59 1.91
C LEU A 205 -5.70 4.47 0.89
N HIS A 206 -6.67 3.57 0.72
CA HIS A 206 -6.67 2.57 -0.35
C HIS A 206 -7.42 3.08 -1.58
N GLY A 207 -7.23 2.41 -2.73
CA GLY A 207 -7.93 2.76 -3.96
C GLY A 207 -7.57 4.14 -4.53
N ALA A 208 -6.33 4.58 -4.38
CA ALA A 208 -5.92 5.90 -4.82
C ALA A 208 -5.49 5.99 -6.30
N SER A 209 -5.37 4.86 -7.02
CA SER A 209 -5.03 4.86 -8.44
C SER A 209 -6.12 5.58 -9.25
N GLY A 210 -5.75 6.73 -9.83
CA GLY A 210 -6.67 7.57 -10.60
C GLY A 210 -7.30 8.74 -9.83
N LEU A 211 -6.95 8.95 -8.55
CA LEU A 211 -7.31 10.17 -7.84
C LEU A 211 -6.50 11.36 -8.36
N SER A 212 -7.08 12.55 -8.28
CA SER A 212 -6.34 13.80 -8.57
C SER A 212 -5.33 14.13 -7.48
N GLU A 213 -4.31 14.93 -7.82
CA GLU A 213 -3.32 15.40 -6.86
C GLU A 213 -3.96 16.19 -5.71
N GLU A 214 -4.99 16.97 -6.02
CA GLU A 214 -5.74 17.76 -5.04
C GLU A 214 -6.50 16.87 -4.06
N ALA A 215 -7.14 15.80 -4.54
CA ALA A 215 -7.88 14.87 -3.70
C ALA A 215 -6.95 14.15 -2.71
N VAL A 216 -5.77 13.71 -3.17
CA VAL A 216 -4.77 13.08 -2.31
C VAL A 216 -4.19 14.10 -1.32
N ALA A 217 -3.83 15.31 -1.77
CA ALA A 217 -3.31 16.36 -0.91
C ALA A 217 -4.30 16.77 0.20
N GLU A 218 -5.58 16.89 -0.14
CA GLU A 218 -6.64 17.18 0.84
C GLU A 218 -6.85 16.03 1.84
N SER A 219 -6.70 14.79 1.39
CA SER A 219 -6.75 13.62 2.29
C SER A 219 -5.55 13.61 3.26
N ILE A 220 -4.36 13.92 2.78
CA ILE A 220 -3.14 14.01 3.61
C ILE A 220 -3.27 15.11 4.67
N LYS A 221 -3.77 16.29 4.31
CA LYS A 221 -4.05 17.38 5.26
C LYS A 221 -4.99 16.97 6.39
N ARG A 222 -5.85 15.96 6.14
CA ARG A 222 -6.82 15.42 7.10
C ARG A 222 -6.35 14.15 7.81
N GLY A 223 -5.07 13.80 7.65
CA GLY A 223 -4.44 12.77 8.48
C GLY A 223 -4.10 11.47 7.77
N ILE A 224 -4.26 11.37 6.45
CA ILE A 224 -3.74 10.23 5.69
C ILE A 224 -2.20 10.26 5.70
N CYS A 225 -1.59 9.13 6.05
CA CYS A 225 -0.14 8.97 6.21
C CYS A 225 0.45 7.89 5.29
N LYS A 226 -0.39 7.07 4.65
CA LYS A 226 -0.03 6.06 3.65
C LYS A 226 -1.05 6.08 2.54
N VAL A 227 -0.59 5.94 1.29
CA VAL A 227 -1.47 5.88 0.10
C VAL A 227 -1.06 4.71 -0.78
N ASN A 228 -2.02 3.83 -1.10
CA ASN A 228 -1.80 2.64 -1.92
C ASN A 228 -1.96 2.93 -3.42
N PHE A 229 -0.98 2.44 -4.20
CA PHE A 229 -0.97 2.52 -5.66
C PHE A 229 -0.68 1.15 -6.27
N ALA A 230 -1.63 0.59 -7.01
CA ALA A 230 -1.51 -0.74 -7.64
C ALA A 230 -1.77 -0.70 -9.15
N THR A 231 -3.00 -0.43 -9.56
CA THR A 231 -3.49 -0.54 -10.92
C THR A 231 -2.64 0.24 -11.93
N GLU A 232 -2.27 1.46 -11.61
CA GLU A 232 -1.51 2.31 -12.51
C GLU A 232 -0.06 1.84 -12.74
N LEU A 233 0.55 1.15 -11.74
CA LEU A 233 1.87 0.56 -11.94
C LEU A 233 1.80 -0.62 -12.92
N ARG A 234 0.76 -1.45 -12.80
CA ARG A 234 0.49 -2.56 -13.71
C ARG A 234 0.26 -2.05 -15.15
N ILE A 235 -0.50 -0.96 -15.29
CA ILE A 235 -0.72 -0.30 -16.59
C ILE A 235 0.60 0.23 -17.14
N ALA A 236 1.36 1.01 -16.36
CA ALA A 236 2.63 1.59 -16.78
C ALA A 236 3.64 0.53 -17.24
N TYR A 237 3.74 -0.59 -16.50
CA TYR A 237 4.58 -1.72 -16.88
C TYR A 237 4.15 -2.32 -18.22
N THR A 238 2.86 -2.64 -18.33
CA THR A 238 2.29 -3.27 -19.52
C THR A 238 2.45 -2.38 -20.77
N ASP A 239 2.23 -1.09 -20.62
CA ASP A 239 2.35 -0.12 -21.73
C ASP A 239 3.81 0.02 -22.19
N GLY A 240 4.77 -0.01 -21.26
CA GLY A 240 6.18 -0.01 -21.59
C GLY A 240 6.60 -1.25 -22.41
N VAL A 241 6.13 -2.44 -22.01
CA VAL A 241 6.34 -3.67 -22.77
C VAL A 241 5.72 -3.60 -24.15
N LYS A 242 4.44 -3.23 -24.24
CA LYS A 242 3.69 -3.13 -25.50
C LYS A 242 4.35 -2.16 -26.48
N LYS A 243 4.70 -0.97 -25.99
CA LYS A 243 5.35 0.06 -26.80
C LYS A 243 6.68 -0.45 -27.36
N PHE A 244 7.54 -1.02 -26.50
CA PHE A 244 8.83 -1.54 -26.94
C PHE A 244 8.69 -2.63 -28.00
N LEU A 245 7.79 -3.60 -27.81
CA LEU A 245 7.56 -4.69 -28.76
C LEU A 245 6.95 -4.21 -30.08
N ALA A 246 6.09 -3.19 -30.07
CA ALA A 246 5.56 -2.58 -31.28
C ALA A 246 6.66 -1.88 -32.10
N GLU A 247 7.62 -1.22 -31.44
CA GLU A 247 8.77 -0.57 -32.08
C GLU A 247 9.88 -1.57 -32.50
N ASN A 248 9.91 -2.75 -31.87
CA ASN A 248 10.95 -3.79 -32.09
C ASN A 248 10.29 -5.17 -32.22
N PRO A 249 9.61 -5.48 -33.36
CA PRO A 249 8.84 -6.73 -33.51
C PRO A 249 9.65 -8.01 -33.36
N ASP A 250 10.94 -7.97 -33.72
CA ASP A 250 11.84 -9.12 -33.64
C ASP A 250 12.53 -9.26 -32.28
N ALA A 251 12.16 -8.44 -31.28
CA ALA A 251 12.76 -8.50 -29.96
C ALA A 251 12.28 -9.74 -29.20
N PHE A 252 13.22 -10.54 -28.71
CA PHE A 252 12.97 -11.75 -27.91
C PHE A 252 13.69 -11.76 -26.56
N ASP A 253 14.54 -10.78 -26.28
CA ASP A 253 15.27 -10.68 -25.01
C ASP A 253 14.42 -9.93 -23.95
N PRO A 254 13.94 -10.66 -22.89
CA PRO A 254 13.09 -10.06 -21.87
C PRO A 254 13.72 -8.88 -21.14
N LYS A 255 15.04 -8.84 -21.00
CA LYS A 255 15.73 -7.70 -20.36
C LYS A 255 15.51 -6.38 -21.10
N LYS A 256 15.32 -6.41 -22.43
CA LYS A 256 15.13 -5.21 -23.24
C LYS A 256 13.75 -4.59 -23.02
N TYR A 257 12.69 -5.39 -23.15
CA TYR A 257 11.33 -4.87 -22.92
C TYR A 257 11.03 -4.69 -21.42
N GLY A 258 11.63 -5.49 -20.54
CA GLY A 258 11.58 -5.28 -19.10
C GLY A 258 12.20 -3.94 -18.68
N LYS A 259 13.34 -3.56 -19.26
CA LYS A 259 13.96 -2.24 -19.02
C LYS A 259 13.03 -1.08 -19.47
N ALA A 260 12.41 -1.19 -20.64
CA ALA A 260 11.47 -0.17 -21.10
C ALA A 260 10.25 -0.06 -20.19
N ALA A 261 9.76 -1.18 -19.66
CA ALA A 261 8.67 -1.20 -18.67
C ALA A 261 9.09 -0.57 -17.35
N MET A 262 10.31 -0.83 -16.88
CA MET A 262 10.86 -0.23 -15.65
C MET A 262 10.88 1.31 -15.72
N GLU A 263 11.27 1.90 -16.85
CA GLU A 263 11.29 3.36 -17.00
C GLU A 263 9.88 3.96 -16.84
N ASN A 264 8.85 3.34 -17.43
CA ASN A 264 7.48 3.81 -17.27
C ASN A 264 7.01 3.70 -15.81
N VAL A 265 7.28 2.57 -15.15
CA VAL A 265 6.94 2.38 -13.73
C VAL A 265 7.67 3.42 -12.88
N LYS A 266 8.97 3.63 -13.10
CA LYS A 266 9.78 4.60 -12.37
C LYS A 266 9.21 6.01 -12.45
N GLU A 267 8.85 6.48 -13.65
CA GLU A 267 8.27 7.80 -13.82
C GLU A 267 6.88 7.92 -13.14
N THR A 268 6.04 6.88 -13.22
CA THR A 268 4.76 6.83 -12.50
C THR A 268 4.98 6.94 -11.00
N VAL A 269 5.90 6.16 -10.44
CA VAL A 269 6.21 6.16 -9.00
C VAL A 269 6.74 7.52 -8.56
N LYS A 270 7.61 8.18 -9.34
CA LYS A 270 8.11 9.53 -9.03
C LYS A 270 6.98 10.56 -8.93
N GLN A 271 5.98 10.47 -9.82
CA GLN A 271 4.80 11.33 -9.74
C GLN A 271 4.03 11.07 -8.43
N ARG A 272 3.82 9.81 -8.04
CA ARG A 272 3.10 9.45 -6.80
C ARG A 272 3.86 9.83 -5.53
N ILE A 273 5.17 9.70 -5.52
CA ILE A 273 6.02 10.19 -4.42
C ILE A 273 5.84 11.71 -4.24
N ARG A 274 5.84 12.48 -5.34
CA ARG A 274 5.60 13.94 -5.27
C ARG A 274 4.17 14.26 -4.82
N MET A 275 3.17 13.54 -5.35
CA MET A 275 1.77 13.68 -4.95
C MET A 275 1.58 13.43 -3.44
N CYS A 276 2.30 12.46 -2.88
CA CYS A 276 2.30 12.16 -1.44
C CYS A 276 3.10 13.16 -0.60
N GLY A 277 3.89 14.04 -1.21
CA GLY A 277 4.74 15.01 -0.50
C GLY A 277 5.91 14.38 0.26
N CYS A 278 6.29 13.13 -0.05
CA CYS A 278 7.34 12.41 0.67
C CYS A 278 8.74 12.52 0.03
N ASN A 279 8.89 13.24 -1.08
CA ASN A 279 10.20 13.53 -1.66
C ASN A 279 11.08 14.34 -0.68
N GLY A 280 12.35 13.92 -0.53
CA GLY A 280 13.29 14.52 0.41
C GLY A 280 13.02 14.20 1.89
N LYS A 281 12.23 13.15 2.20
CA LYS A 281 11.85 12.74 3.55
C LYS A 281 12.56 11.47 4.05
N ALA A 282 13.47 10.88 3.23
CA ALA A 282 14.30 9.74 3.62
C ALA A 282 15.48 10.13 4.50
#